data_4c1c24d5a7bbc3af6ff84b69b570781f
#
_entry.id   4c1c24d5a7bbc3af6ff84b69b570781f
#
_cell.length_a   1.000
_cell.length_b   1.000
_cell.length_c   1.000
_cell.angle_alpha   90.00
_cell.angle_beta   90.00
_cell.angle_gamma   90.00
#
_symmetry.space_group_name_H-M   'P 1'
#
loop_
_entity.id
_entity.type
_entity.pdbx_description
1 polymer ?
#
loop_
_entity_poly.entity_id
_entity_poly.type
_entity_poly.pdbx_seq_one_letter_code
_entity_poly.pdbx_strand_id
1 'polypeptide(L)'
;MLRLALIASLVLAAIFLFFPSTRQAVLPALSLGLFSGSQQLQLETVRYYDLANVQGTARGWEREERILLCAPLRDASPHLPMFFSHLRNLTYPHHLIDLAFLVGDSKDNTLTLLSDLLAQLQASEKDGMPFGEVSVIEKDFGQKVNQDVESRHGFAAQASRRKSMAQARNWLLSAALRPTHSWVYWRDVDVETAPFTILEDLMRHNKDVIVPSKNIFSAIEACYTDMCARRLETPA
;
A
#
# COMPACT_ATOMS: atom_id res chain seq x y z
N MET A 1 9.17 -66.59 9.43
CA MET A 1 9.38 -65.22 8.99
C MET A 1 8.07 -64.49 8.70
N LEU A 2 7.15 -65.07 7.94
CA LEU A 2 5.87 -64.38 7.58
C LEU A 2 5.00 -63.98 8.77
N ARG A 3 4.90 -64.84 9.82
CA ARG A 3 4.14 -64.53 11.03
C ARG A 3 4.73 -63.40 11.89
N LEU A 4 6.05 -63.27 11.93
CA LEU A 4 6.75 -62.17 12.61
C LEU A 4 6.54 -60.84 11.88
N ALA A 5 6.54 -60.85 10.54
CA ALA A 5 6.26 -59.67 9.76
C ALA A 5 4.81 -59.16 9.91
N LEU A 6 3.86 -60.10 10.01
CA LEU A 6 2.45 -59.78 10.25
C LEU A 6 2.21 -59.16 11.64
N ILE A 7 2.87 -59.72 12.68
CA ILE A 7 2.76 -59.18 14.05
C ILE A 7 3.40 -57.79 14.12
N ALA A 8 4.56 -57.59 13.49
CA ALA A 8 5.22 -56.31 13.45
C ALA A 8 4.35 -55.21 12.74
N SER A 9 3.68 -55.60 11.65
CA SER A 9 2.78 -54.75 10.90
C SER A 9 1.55 -54.36 11.72
N LEU A 10 0.97 -55.33 12.47
CA LEU A 10 -0.19 -55.05 13.35
C LEU A 10 0.20 -54.15 14.57
N VAL A 11 1.36 -54.33 15.13
CA VAL A 11 1.86 -53.49 16.22
C VAL A 11 2.12 -52.09 15.76
N LEU A 12 2.72 -51.89 14.58
CA LEU A 12 2.91 -50.59 13.94
C LEU A 12 1.57 -49.89 13.65
N ALA A 13 0.60 -50.64 13.14
CA ALA A 13 -0.75 -50.11 12.88
C ALA A 13 -1.46 -49.70 14.19
N ALA A 14 -1.31 -50.48 15.24
CA ALA A 14 -1.87 -50.13 16.55
C ALA A 14 -1.23 -48.89 17.15
N ILE A 15 0.11 -48.76 17.08
CA ILE A 15 0.82 -47.55 17.52
C ILE A 15 0.32 -46.34 16.74
N PHE A 16 0.11 -46.48 15.42
CA PHE A 16 -0.37 -45.42 14.57
C PHE A 16 -1.83 -45.01 14.90
N LEU A 17 -2.67 -45.92 15.32
CA LEU A 17 -4.05 -45.65 15.69
C LEU A 17 -4.23 -45.03 17.06
N PHE A 18 -3.44 -45.48 18.04
CA PHE A 18 -3.62 -45.09 19.46
C PHE A 18 -2.77 -43.91 19.91
N PHE A 19 -1.72 -43.52 19.18
CA PHE A 19 -0.87 -42.39 19.52
C PHE A 19 -0.90 -41.31 18.41
N PRO A 20 -1.79 -40.33 18.48
CA PRO A 20 -1.91 -39.28 17.47
C PRO A 20 -0.63 -38.43 17.31
N SER A 21 0.20 -38.32 18.36
CA SER A 21 1.49 -37.62 18.26
C SER A 21 2.52 -38.31 17.37
N THR A 22 2.46 -39.62 17.18
CA THR A 22 3.35 -40.35 16.25
C THR A 22 2.96 -40.16 14.79
N ARG A 23 1.68 -39.82 14.49
CA ARG A 23 1.23 -39.50 13.13
C ARG A 23 1.90 -38.24 12.60
N GLN A 24 2.12 -37.26 13.45
CA GLN A 24 2.75 -35.98 13.05
C GLN A 24 4.25 -36.13 12.75
N ALA A 25 4.92 -37.11 13.36
CA ALA A 25 6.34 -37.35 13.17
C ALA A 25 6.64 -38.33 12.01
N VAL A 26 5.78 -39.33 11.76
CA VAL A 26 6.04 -40.41 10.78
C VAL A 26 5.51 -40.07 9.39
N LEU A 27 4.38 -39.36 9.27
CA LEU A 27 3.83 -38.95 7.97
C LEU A 27 4.77 -38.08 7.14
N PRO A 28 5.45 -37.07 7.72
CA PRO A 28 6.44 -36.29 6.96
C PRO A 28 7.64 -37.11 6.50
N ALA A 29 8.07 -38.07 7.31
CA ALA A 29 9.23 -38.92 6.99
C ALA A 29 8.95 -39.92 5.86
N LEU A 30 7.72 -40.41 5.72
CA LEU A 30 7.32 -41.32 4.65
C LEU A 30 7.01 -40.60 3.32
N SER A 31 6.68 -39.29 3.38
CA SER A 31 6.41 -38.49 2.17
C SER A 31 7.66 -37.96 1.46
N LEU A 32 8.84 -38.07 2.08
CA LEU A 32 10.11 -37.54 1.58
C LEU A 32 10.64 -38.20 0.30
N GLY A 33 9.98 -39.24 -0.25
CA GLY A 33 10.49 -39.97 -1.38
C GLY A 33 9.60 -40.08 -2.64
N LEU A 34 8.33 -39.64 -2.58
CA LEU A 34 7.38 -39.94 -3.66
C LEU A 34 6.71 -38.75 -4.35
N PHE A 35 6.88 -37.52 -3.85
CA PHE A 35 6.34 -36.34 -4.49
C PHE A 35 7.43 -35.29 -4.65
N SER A 36 8.10 -35.28 -5.78
CA SER A 36 8.90 -34.18 -6.30
C SER A 36 7.95 -33.09 -6.84
N GLY A 37 7.08 -32.58 -5.98
CA GLY A 37 6.33 -31.36 -6.17
C GLY A 37 6.96 -30.31 -5.27
N SER A 38 7.15 -29.12 -5.75
CA SER A 38 7.65 -27.94 -5.04
C SER A 38 7.29 -28.01 -3.54
N GLN A 39 8.27 -28.22 -2.67
CA GLN A 39 8.07 -28.17 -1.23
C GLN A 39 7.68 -26.74 -0.86
N GLN A 40 6.38 -26.49 -0.80
CA GLN A 40 5.89 -25.32 -0.08
C GLN A 40 6.30 -25.49 1.38
N LEU A 41 7.17 -24.63 1.83
CA LEU A 41 7.54 -24.50 3.24
C LEU A 41 6.28 -24.13 4.05
N GLN A 42 5.53 -25.15 4.49
CA GLN A 42 4.38 -24.98 5.40
C GLN A 42 4.87 -24.96 6.86
N LEU A 43 5.61 -23.92 7.20
CA LEU A 43 5.81 -23.56 8.59
C LEU A 43 4.64 -22.63 8.99
N GLU A 44 3.93 -22.95 10.06
CA GLU A 44 2.77 -22.17 10.54
C GLU A 44 3.04 -20.67 10.72
N THR A 45 4.32 -20.29 10.89
CA THR A 45 4.77 -18.91 11.12
C THR A 45 5.38 -18.25 9.89
N VAL A 46 5.58 -18.98 8.78
CA VAL A 46 6.19 -18.44 7.56
C VAL A 46 5.10 -18.17 6.53
N ARG A 47 4.98 -16.91 6.14
CA ARG A 47 4.16 -16.48 5.00
C ARG A 47 5.06 -16.34 3.78
N TYR A 48 4.82 -17.16 2.79
CA TYR A 48 5.50 -17.08 1.50
C TYR A 48 4.64 -16.32 0.50
N TYR A 49 5.24 -15.34 -0.16
CA TYR A 49 4.61 -14.57 -1.23
C TYR A 49 5.49 -14.65 -2.47
N ASP A 50 4.96 -15.18 -3.56
CA ASP A 50 5.61 -15.09 -4.86
C ASP A 50 5.26 -13.75 -5.50
N LEU A 51 6.24 -12.87 -5.56
CA LEU A 51 6.09 -11.54 -6.17
C LEU A 51 6.50 -11.51 -7.65
N ALA A 52 6.92 -12.62 -8.22
CA ALA A 52 7.38 -12.66 -9.62
C ALA A 52 6.28 -12.26 -10.61
N ASN A 53 5.02 -12.49 -10.25
CA ASN A 53 3.86 -12.19 -11.08
C ASN A 53 3.06 -10.95 -10.60
N VAL A 54 3.51 -10.27 -9.55
CA VAL A 54 2.88 -9.04 -9.04
C VAL A 54 3.52 -7.85 -9.75
N GLN A 55 2.97 -7.48 -10.88
CA GLN A 55 3.38 -6.29 -11.64
C GLN A 55 2.19 -5.37 -11.81
N GLY A 56 2.39 -4.09 -11.51
CA GLY A 56 1.44 -3.06 -11.85
C GLY A 56 1.33 -2.92 -13.38
N THR A 57 0.17 -2.53 -13.86
CA THR A 57 -0.10 -2.37 -15.30
C THR A 57 -0.56 -0.97 -15.63
N ALA A 58 -0.39 -0.58 -16.90
CA ALA A 58 -0.84 0.72 -17.40
C ALA A 58 -2.35 0.97 -17.27
N ARG A 59 -3.12 -0.07 -17.01
CA ARG A 59 -4.59 -0.05 -16.87
C ARG A 59 -5.02 -0.78 -15.59
N GLY A 60 -4.38 -0.45 -14.47
CA GLY A 60 -4.58 -1.09 -13.18
C GLY A 60 -6.04 -1.09 -12.70
N TRP A 61 -6.82 -0.07 -13.06
CA TRP A 61 -8.26 0.00 -12.74
C TRP A 61 -9.10 -1.09 -13.40
N GLU A 62 -8.71 -1.61 -14.56
CA GLU A 62 -9.40 -2.71 -15.24
C GLU A 62 -9.10 -4.08 -14.62
N ARG A 63 -7.98 -4.17 -13.91
CA ARG A 63 -7.51 -5.39 -13.23
C ARG A 63 -7.72 -5.36 -11.73
N GLU A 64 -8.42 -4.35 -11.23
CA GLU A 64 -8.67 -4.14 -9.81
C GLU A 64 -7.38 -4.12 -8.96
N GLU A 65 -6.32 -3.52 -9.51
CA GLU A 65 -5.03 -3.41 -8.84
C GLU A 65 -5.13 -2.49 -7.63
N ARG A 66 -4.64 -2.97 -6.48
CA ARG A 66 -4.68 -2.19 -5.24
C ARG A 66 -3.54 -1.19 -5.15
N ILE A 67 -3.87 -0.02 -4.64
CA ILE A 67 -2.94 1.10 -4.45
C ILE A 67 -2.78 1.34 -2.96
N LEU A 68 -1.53 1.49 -2.49
CA LEU A 68 -1.23 2.05 -1.18
C LEU A 68 -0.94 3.54 -1.32
N LEU A 69 -1.85 4.38 -0.84
CA LEU A 69 -1.64 5.83 -0.76
C LEU A 69 -0.95 6.16 0.57
N CYS A 70 0.25 6.71 0.49
CA CYS A 70 1.08 7.06 1.63
C CYS A 70 1.20 8.57 1.81
N ALA A 71 0.88 9.08 2.99
CA ALA A 71 1.02 10.49 3.35
C ALA A 71 1.67 10.67 4.73
N PRO A 72 2.97 11.08 4.78
CA PRO A 72 3.59 11.50 6.03
C PRO A 72 3.09 12.89 6.41
N LEU A 73 2.69 13.07 7.68
CA LEU A 73 2.07 14.27 8.21
C LEU A 73 2.90 14.84 9.35
N ARG A 74 3.09 16.15 9.33
CA ARG A 74 3.66 16.92 10.42
C ARG A 74 3.14 18.35 10.40
N ASP A 75 2.53 18.80 11.50
CA ASP A 75 1.88 20.11 11.60
C ASP A 75 0.98 20.39 10.36
N ALA A 76 0.14 19.39 10.02
CA ALA A 76 -0.59 19.32 8.77
C ALA A 76 -2.05 19.79 8.88
N SER A 77 -2.51 20.17 10.06
CA SER A 77 -3.92 20.52 10.30
C SER A 77 -4.50 21.54 9.31
N PRO A 78 -3.77 22.57 8.82
CA PRO A 78 -4.35 23.52 7.86
C PRO A 78 -4.62 22.91 6.48
N HIS A 79 -3.87 21.86 6.10
CA HIS A 79 -3.93 21.25 4.76
C HIS A 79 -4.88 20.05 4.70
N LEU A 80 -5.18 19.40 5.82
CA LEU A 80 -5.98 18.19 5.87
C LEU A 80 -7.37 18.34 5.22
N PRO A 81 -8.16 19.41 5.43
CA PRO A 81 -9.47 19.52 4.79
C PRO A 81 -9.41 19.49 3.27
N MET A 82 -8.44 20.21 2.69
CA MET A 82 -8.20 20.24 1.26
C MET A 82 -7.76 18.87 0.75
N PHE A 83 -6.80 18.23 1.43
CA PHE A 83 -6.33 16.90 1.10
C PHE A 83 -7.46 15.88 1.05
N PHE A 84 -8.34 15.85 2.06
CA PHE A 84 -9.50 14.96 2.10
C PHE A 84 -10.54 15.28 1.03
N SER A 85 -10.69 16.56 0.65
CA SER A 85 -11.51 16.94 -0.51
C SER A 85 -10.97 16.29 -1.80
N HIS A 86 -9.64 16.32 -1.99
CA HIS A 86 -9.03 15.67 -3.14
C HIS A 86 -9.21 14.15 -3.11
N LEU A 87 -9.06 13.49 -1.96
CA LEU A 87 -9.28 12.04 -1.84
C LEU A 87 -10.69 11.64 -2.28
N ARG A 88 -11.71 12.38 -1.83
CA ARG A 88 -13.12 12.11 -2.18
C ARG A 88 -13.42 12.24 -3.67
N ASN A 89 -12.64 13.01 -4.38
CA ASN A 89 -12.83 13.28 -5.80
C ASN A 89 -11.98 12.39 -6.72
N LEU A 90 -11.15 11.49 -6.18
CA LEU A 90 -10.40 10.54 -6.98
C LEU A 90 -11.35 9.66 -7.80
N THR A 91 -11.02 9.45 -9.07
CA THR A 91 -11.80 8.62 -9.99
C THR A 91 -11.48 7.15 -9.89
N TYR A 92 -10.32 6.80 -9.35
CA TYR A 92 -9.94 5.41 -9.09
C TYR A 92 -10.88 4.78 -8.06
N PRO A 93 -11.29 3.52 -8.22
CA PRO A 93 -12.23 2.87 -7.29
C PRO A 93 -11.70 2.92 -5.84
N HIS A 94 -12.42 3.60 -4.95
CA HIS A 94 -11.96 3.89 -3.59
C HIS A 94 -11.65 2.63 -2.78
N HIS A 95 -12.43 1.55 -2.94
CA HIS A 95 -12.21 0.28 -2.24
C HIS A 95 -10.90 -0.42 -2.62
N LEU A 96 -10.26 0.00 -3.72
CA LEU A 96 -8.94 -0.47 -4.14
C LEU A 96 -7.80 0.43 -3.64
N ILE A 97 -8.11 1.52 -2.94
CA ILE A 97 -7.12 2.44 -2.37
C ILE A 97 -7.03 2.20 -0.87
N ASP A 98 -5.92 1.70 -0.41
CA ASP A 98 -5.58 1.63 1.01
C ASP A 98 -4.85 2.91 1.42
N LEU A 99 -5.26 3.49 2.55
CA LEU A 99 -4.71 4.76 3.03
C LEU A 99 -3.73 4.51 4.17
N ALA A 100 -2.55 5.11 4.11
CA ALA A 100 -1.56 5.01 5.15
C ALA A 100 -1.03 6.40 5.52
N PHE A 101 -1.22 6.77 6.77
CA PHE A 101 -0.78 8.04 7.35
C PHE A 101 0.28 7.79 8.42
N LEU A 102 1.32 8.60 8.42
CA LEU A 102 2.27 8.64 9.52
C LEU A 102 2.26 10.05 10.11
N VAL A 103 1.84 10.16 11.36
CA VAL A 103 1.88 11.41 12.13
C VAL A 103 3.10 11.37 13.04
N GLY A 104 3.97 12.36 12.94
CA GLY A 104 5.17 12.42 13.78
C GLY A 104 5.65 13.82 14.04
N ASP A 105 6.15 14.06 15.25
CA ASP A 105 6.68 15.33 15.73
C ASP A 105 5.72 16.54 15.51
N SER A 106 4.40 16.31 15.44
CA SER A 106 3.38 17.35 15.27
C SER A 106 3.13 18.08 16.60
N LYS A 107 3.00 19.39 16.52
CA LYS A 107 2.68 20.27 17.67
C LYS A 107 1.27 20.79 17.66
N ASP A 108 0.59 20.62 16.53
CA ASP A 108 -0.78 21.05 16.30
C ASP A 108 -1.78 19.89 16.55
N ASN A 109 -3.05 20.12 16.23
CA ASN A 109 -4.11 19.12 16.35
C ASN A 109 -4.23 18.18 15.15
N THR A 110 -3.14 17.96 14.39
CA THR A 110 -3.12 17.10 13.17
C THR A 110 -3.75 15.73 13.42
N LEU A 111 -3.37 15.04 14.49
CA LEU A 111 -3.85 13.68 14.77
C LEU A 111 -5.37 13.63 15.04
N THR A 112 -5.87 14.54 15.86
CA THR A 112 -7.30 14.62 16.18
C THR A 112 -8.12 14.94 14.94
N LEU A 113 -7.71 15.97 14.18
CA LEU A 113 -8.40 16.35 12.95
C LEU A 113 -8.35 15.25 11.89
N LEU A 114 -7.23 14.53 11.77
CA LEU A 114 -7.09 13.38 10.88
C LEU A 114 -8.12 12.30 11.23
N SER A 115 -8.24 11.96 12.52
CA SER A 115 -9.20 10.97 13.00
C SER A 115 -10.64 11.34 12.65
N ASP A 116 -11.02 12.62 12.88
CA ASP A 116 -12.37 13.12 12.59
C ASP A 116 -12.67 13.07 11.08
N LEU A 117 -11.71 13.48 10.24
CA LEU A 117 -11.87 13.47 8.79
C LEU A 117 -11.91 12.05 8.22
N LEU A 118 -11.16 11.11 8.79
CA LEU A 118 -11.22 9.71 8.42
C LEU A 118 -12.56 9.08 8.77
N ALA A 119 -13.08 9.37 9.97
CA ALA A 119 -14.42 8.92 10.36
C ALA A 119 -15.49 9.43 9.39
N GLN A 120 -15.42 10.71 8.99
CA GLN A 120 -16.32 11.29 7.99
C GLN A 120 -16.14 10.66 6.60
N LEU A 121 -14.91 10.37 6.19
CA LEU A 121 -14.62 9.75 4.89
C LEU A 121 -15.23 8.35 4.79
N GLN A 122 -15.06 7.53 5.83
CA GLN A 122 -15.58 6.17 5.88
C GLN A 122 -17.10 6.10 6.09
N ALA A 123 -17.68 7.11 6.74
CA ALA A 123 -19.13 7.21 6.92
C ALA A 123 -19.86 7.79 5.69
N SER A 124 -19.13 8.37 4.74
CA SER A 124 -19.71 9.01 3.56
C SER A 124 -20.14 7.96 2.54
N GLU A 125 -21.42 7.57 2.57
CA GLU A 125 -22.04 6.58 1.70
C GLU A 125 -22.23 7.03 0.23
N LYS A 126 -21.65 8.15 -0.20
CA LYS A 126 -21.98 8.75 -1.50
C LYS A 126 -21.80 7.83 -2.71
N ASP A 127 -20.96 6.79 -2.61
CA ASP A 127 -20.72 5.86 -3.71
C ASP A 127 -20.81 4.38 -3.28
N GLY A 128 -21.34 4.08 -2.09
CA GLY A 128 -21.57 2.70 -1.64
C GLY A 128 -20.32 1.88 -1.35
N MET A 129 -19.11 2.41 -1.58
CA MET A 129 -17.85 1.72 -1.33
C MET A 129 -16.87 2.65 -0.62
N PRO A 130 -16.58 2.42 0.66
CA PRO A 130 -15.57 3.15 1.40
C PRO A 130 -14.17 2.86 0.83
N PHE A 131 -13.18 3.67 1.24
CA PHE A 131 -11.77 3.34 1.02
C PHE A 131 -11.44 1.97 1.61
N GLY A 132 -10.38 1.35 1.12
CA GLY A 132 -9.90 0.08 1.62
C GLY A 132 -9.41 0.16 3.08
N GLU A 133 -8.31 -0.51 3.40
CA GLU A 133 -7.73 -0.45 4.75
C GLU A 133 -7.19 0.96 5.03
N VAL A 134 -7.44 1.48 6.24
CA VAL A 134 -6.89 2.76 6.70
C VAL A 134 -5.94 2.51 7.86
N SER A 135 -4.68 2.86 7.70
CA SER A 135 -3.63 2.72 8.71
C SER A 135 -3.16 4.10 9.16
N VAL A 136 -3.26 4.38 10.45
CA VAL A 136 -2.68 5.57 11.07
C VAL A 136 -1.56 5.13 12.00
N ILE A 137 -0.36 5.65 11.75
CA ILE A 137 0.85 5.33 12.50
C ILE A 137 1.32 6.61 13.16
N GLU A 138 1.48 6.58 14.48
CA GLU A 138 2.07 7.67 15.24
C GLU A 138 3.51 7.32 15.58
N LYS A 139 4.46 8.19 15.18
CA LYS A 139 5.86 7.99 15.50
C LYS A 139 6.66 9.28 15.47
N ASP A 140 7.18 9.65 16.62
CA ASP A 140 8.10 10.77 16.76
C ASP A 140 9.54 10.34 16.46
N PHE A 141 10.23 11.19 15.71
CA PHE A 141 11.65 11.02 15.36
C PHE A 141 12.56 11.96 16.15
N GLY A 142 12.00 12.73 17.07
CA GLY A 142 12.72 13.68 17.92
C GLY A 142 13.33 14.86 17.15
N GLN A 143 12.67 15.27 16.07
CA GLN A 143 13.17 16.38 15.24
C GLN A 143 12.95 17.71 15.94
N LYS A 144 14.06 18.34 16.33
CA LYS A 144 14.08 19.70 16.89
C LYS A 144 14.10 20.81 15.81
N VAL A 145 13.86 20.46 14.56
CA VAL A 145 13.98 21.45 13.46
C VAL A 145 12.78 22.39 13.51
N ASN A 146 13.06 23.67 13.78
CA ASN A 146 12.07 24.74 13.66
C ASN A 146 11.55 24.79 12.22
N GLN A 147 10.24 24.94 12.07
CA GLN A 147 9.61 25.08 10.75
C GLN A 147 9.66 26.52 10.21
N ASP A 148 10.43 27.41 10.84
CA ASP A 148 10.60 28.78 10.39
C ASP A 148 11.09 28.85 8.94
N VAL A 149 10.41 29.69 8.16
CA VAL A 149 10.66 29.82 6.70
C VAL A 149 12.11 30.21 6.41
N GLU A 150 12.74 31.05 7.24
CA GLU A 150 14.15 31.47 7.09
C GLU A 150 15.14 30.33 7.35
N SER A 151 14.88 29.46 8.32
CA SER A 151 15.77 28.33 8.63
C SER A 151 15.63 27.18 7.63
N ARG A 152 14.56 27.13 6.83
CA ARG A 152 14.31 26.10 5.83
C ARG A 152 15.27 26.12 4.64
N HIS A 153 15.85 27.28 4.33
CA HIS A 153 16.69 27.48 3.13
C HIS A 153 18.17 27.21 3.36
N GLY A 154 18.62 27.03 4.61
CA GLY A 154 20.00 26.66 4.90
C GLY A 154 20.34 25.25 4.43
N PHE A 155 21.45 25.07 3.70
CA PHE A 155 21.88 23.78 3.14
C PHE A 155 21.95 22.65 4.19
N ALA A 156 22.48 22.94 5.38
CA ALA A 156 22.57 21.98 6.48
C ALA A 156 21.18 21.58 7.04
N ALA A 157 20.24 22.53 7.13
CA ALA A 157 18.89 22.26 7.57
C ALA A 157 18.10 21.41 6.56
N GLN A 158 18.32 21.63 5.28
CA GLN A 158 17.72 20.81 4.21
C GLN A 158 18.20 19.34 4.26
N ALA A 159 19.48 19.09 4.52
CA ALA A 159 20.02 17.73 4.61
C ALA A 159 19.35 16.94 5.77
N SER A 160 19.26 17.56 6.94
CA SER A 160 18.59 16.98 8.11
C SER A 160 17.12 16.69 7.82
N ARG A 161 16.39 17.65 7.24
CA ARG A 161 14.97 17.50 6.87
C ARG A 161 14.76 16.37 5.88
N ARG A 162 15.57 16.27 4.82
CA ARG A 162 15.48 15.18 3.83
C ARG A 162 15.72 13.82 4.46
N LYS A 163 16.71 13.71 5.35
CA LYS A 163 17.00 12.47 6.08
C LYS A 163 15.81 12.03 6.92
N SER A 164 15.20 12.94 7.64
CA SER A 164 14.04 12.65 8.48
C SER A 164 12.81 12.29 7.66
N MET A 165 12.58 12.97 6.53
CA MET A 165 11.51 12.63 5.61
C MET A 165 11.70 11.24 5.01
N ALA A 166 12.93 10.88 4.62
CA ALA A 166 13.25 9.55 4.13
C ALA A 166 13.01 8.48 5.21
N GLN A 167 13.39 8.78 6.45
CA GLN A 167 13.14 7.91 7.59
C GLN A 167 11.64 7.67 7.83
N ALA A 168 10.85 8.75 7.83
CA ALA A 168 9.40 8.67 7.97
C ALA A 168 8.75 7.85 6.84
N ARG A 169 9.15 8.09 5.59
CA ARG A 169 8.67 7.33 4.44
C ARG A 169 9.03 5.85 4.53
N ASN A 170 10.23 5.51 4.92
CA ASN A 170 10.65 4.11 5.09
C ASN A 170 9.83 3.41 6.19
N TRP A 171 9.59 4.07 7.32
CA TRP A 171 8.75 3.54 8.38
C TRP A 171 7.31 3.31 7.93
N LEU A 172 6.73 4.31 7.28
CA LEU A 172 5.36 4.21 6.77
C LEU A 172 5.21 3.05 5.79
N LEU A 173 6.12 2.97 4.81
CA LEU A 173 6.10 1.90 3.83
C LEU A 173 6.26 0.52 4.47
N SER A 174 7.24 0.37 5.38
CA SER A 174 7.48 -0.92 6.06
C SER A 174 6.30 -1.39 6.92
N ALA A 175 5.54 -0.46 7.47
CA ALA A 175 4.39 -0.78 8.31
C ALA A 175 3.12 -1.08 7.51
N ALA A 176 2.90 -0.37 6.38
CA ALA A 176 1.62 -0.40 5.67
C ALA A 176 1.64 -1.23 4.38
N LEU A 177 2.83 -1.46 3.76
CA LEU A 177 2.89 -2.21 2.51
C LEU A 177 2.46 -3.66 2.71
N ARG A 178 1.61 -4.13 1.80
CA ARG A 178 1.14 -5.53 1.73
C ARG A 178 1.48 -6.12 0.36
N PRO A 179 1.62 -7.44 0.26
CA PRO A 179 1.84 -8.12 -1.04
C PRO A 179 0.70 -7.95 -2.04
N THR A 180 -0.45 -7.49 -1.58
CA THR A 180 -1.62 -7.22 -2.42
C THR A 180 -1.55 -5.87 -3.13
N HIS A 181 -0.63 -4.98 -2.74
CA HIS A 181 -0.47 -3.68 -3.37
C HIS A 181 0.37 -3.80 -4.64
N SER A 182 -0.18 -3.39 -5.77
CA SER A 182 0.53 -3.31 -7.05
C SER A 182 1.23 -1.97 -7.22
N TRP A 183 0.74 -0.93 -6.54
CA TRP A 183 1.24 0.44 -6.65
C TRP A 183 1.38 1.11 -5.31
N VAL A 184 2.37 2.00 -5.17
CA VAL A 184 2.53 2.90 -4.02
C VAL A 184 2.47 4.34 -4.53
N TYR A 185 1.50 5.09 -4.04
CA TYR A 185 1.33 6.50 -4.37
C TYR A 185 1.70 7.39 -3.19
N TRP A 186 2.79 8.14 -3.32
CA TRP A 186 3.21 9.13 -2.33
C TRP A 186 2.52 10.46 -2.60
N ARG A 187 1.82 10.97 -1.60
CA ARG A 187 1.13 12.25 -1.69
C ARG A 187 1.49 13.15 -0.53
N ASP A 188 2.08 14.30 -0.82
CA ASP A 188 2.29 15.33 0.19
C ASP A 188 0.95 16.06 0.44
N VAL A 189 0.69 16.41 1.71
CA VAL A 189 -0.60 16.96 2.16
C VAL A 189 -0.85 18.40 1.67
N ASP A 190 0.22 19.14 1.39
CA ASP A 190 0.23 20.55 0.97
C ASP A 190 0.10 20.74 -0.56
N VAL A 191 -0.17 19.67 -1.29
CA VAL A 191 -0.41 19.79 -2.74
C VAL A 191 -1.79 20.39 -3.01
N GLU A 192 -1.82 21.63 -3.49
CA GLU A 192 -3.04 22.42 -3.67
C GLU A 192 -3.91 21.91 -4.82
N THR A 193 -3.30 21.47 -5.91
CA THR A 193 -4.03 21.04 -7.11
C THR A 193 -3.51 19.70 -7.63
N ALA A 194 -4.42 18.84 -8.02
CA ALA A 194 -4.15 17.62 -8.78
C ALA A 194 -5.40 17.21 -9.56
N PRO A 195 -5.26 16.64 -10.76
CA PRO A 195 -6.40 16.08 -11.45
C PRO A 195 -7.00 14.91 -10.65
N PHE A 196 -8.31 14.74 -10.74
CA PHE A 196 -8.99 13.64 -10.05
C PHE A 196 -8.59 12.27 -10.60
N THR A 197 -8.12 12.25 -11.87
CA THR A 197 -7.62 11.08 -12.59
C THR A 197 -6.12 10.81 -12.37
N ILE A 198 -5.48 11.45 -11.39
CA ILE A 198 -4.02 11.41 -11.21
C ILE A 198 -3.47 9.98 -11.13
N LEU A 199 -4.19 9.07 -10.50
CA LEU A 199 -3.73 7.68 -10.35
C LEU A 199 -3.71 6.96 -11.69
N GLU A 200 -4.79 7.05 -12.45
CA GLU A 200 -4.91 6.47 -13.78
C GLU A 200 -3.93 7.12 -14.76
N ASP A 201 -3.75 8.44 -14.67
CA ASP A 201 -2.84 9.17 -15.54
C ASP A 201 -1.38 8.75 -15.31
N LEU A 202 -0.97 8.56 -14.06
CA LEU A 202 0.35 8.04 -13.74
C LEU A 202 0.54 6.60 -14.22
N MET A 203 -0.44 5.72 -13.99
CA MET A 203 -0.36 4.31 -14.41
C MET A 203 -0.21 4.16 -15.93
N ARG A 204 -0.87 5.01 -16.74
CA ARG A 204 -0.80 4.97 -18.21
C ARG A 204 0.61 5.07 -18.76
N HIS A 205 1.53 5.68 -18.02
CA HIS A 205 2.94 5.76 -18.44
C HIS A 205 3.68 4.43 -18.34
N ASN A 206 3.14 3.45 -17.63
CA ASN A 206 3.71 2.10 -17.46
C ASN A 206 5.19 2.13 -17.08
N LYS A 207 5.51 2.84 -16.00
CA LYS A 207 6.87 3.01 -15.47
C LYS A 207 6.92 2.53 -14.02
N ASP A 208 8.05 1.92 -13.64
CA ASP A 208 8.29 1.47 -12.27
C ASP A 208 8.30 2.63 -11.26
N VAL A 209 8.80 3.79 -11.69
CA VAL A 209 8.82 5.03 -10.89
C VAL A 209 8.44 6.19 -11.79
N ILE A 210 7.48 6.99 -11.34
CA ILE A 210 7.05 8.20 -12.04
C ILE A 210 6.78 9.32 -11.06
N VAL A 211 7.21 10.53 -11.41
CA VAL A 211 7.00 11.75 -10.62
C VAL A 211 6.36 12.79 -11.52
N PRO A 212 5.17 13.32 -11.19
CA PRO A 212 4.58 14.40 -11.95
C PRO A 212 5.41 15.68 -11.80
N SER A 213 5.60 16.42 -12.88
CA SER A 213 6.26 17.73 -12.85
C SER A 213 5.21 18.86 -12.76
N LYS A 214 5.60 20.01 -12.22
CA LYS A 214 4.72 21.19 -12.13
C LYS A 214 4.17 21.67 -13.50
N ASN A 215 4.85 21.34 -14.59
CA ASN A 215 4.49 21.78 -15.94
C ASN A 215 3.52 20.82 -16.65
N ILE A 216 3.23 19.66 -16.09
CA ILE A 216 2.30 18.70 -16.72
C ILE A 216 0.85 19.23 -16.66
N PHE A 217 0.50 20.02 -15.66
CA PHE A 217 -0.86 20.58 -15.57
C PHE A 217 -1.25 21.45 -16.74
N SER A 218 -0.35 22.31 -17.23
CA SER A 218 -0.61 23.11 -18.44
C SER A 218 -0.65 22.26 -19.72
N ALA A 219 0.09 21.17 -19.78
CA ALA A 219 0.10 20.27 -20.93
C ALA A 219 -1.11 19.31 -20.94
N ILE A 220 -1.60 18.89 -19.76
CA ILE A 220 -2.81 18.05 -19.67
C ILE A 220 -4.06 18.89 -19.97
N GLU A 221 -4.18 20.10 -19.46
CA GLU A 221 -5.27 21.01 -19.84
C GLU A 221 -5.24 21.34 -21.34
N ALA A 222 -4.06 21.58 -21.91
CA ALA A 222 -3.92 21.79 -23.36
C ALA A 222 -4.29 20.54 -24.17
N CYS A 223 -3.95 19.35 -23.69
CA CYS A 223 -4.31 18.08 -24.34
C CYS A 223 -5.81 17.77 -24.24
N TYR A 224 -6.46 18.10 -23.10
CA TYR A 224 -7.91 17.94 -22.94
C TYR A 224 -8.69 18.95 -23.77
N THR A 225 -8.26 20.21 -23.85
CA THR A 225 -8.88 21.23 -24.72
C THR A 225 -8.72 20.87 -26.18
N ASP A 226 -7.56 20.37 -26.60
CA ASP A 226 -7.31 19.98 -28.00
C ASP A 226 -8.08 18.70 -28.39
N MET A 227 -8.25 17.75 -27.47
CA MET A 227 -9.04 16.54 -27.70
C MET A 227 -10.55 16.80 -27.70
N CYS A 228 -11.04 17.75 -26.89
CA CYS A 228 -12.43 18.24 -26.97
C CYS A 228 -12.69 19.05 -28.21
N ALA A 229 -11.75 19.88 -28.65
CA ALA A 229 -11.88 20.66 -29.90
C ALA A 229 -11.95 19.75 -31.14
N ARG A 230 -11.13 18.70 -31.21
CA ARG A 230 -11.16 17.76 -32.36
C ARG A 230 -12.42 16.89 -32.41
N ARG A 231 -13.14 16.72 -31.29
CA ARG A 231 -14.40 15.96 -31.30
C ARG A 231 -15.59 16.74 -31.82
N LEU A 232 -15.46 18.07 -31.96
CA LEU A 232 -16.50 18.95 -32.48
C LEU A 232 -16.34 19.24 -33.97
N GLU A 233 -15.25 18.82 -34.63
CA GLU A 233 -14.95 19.03 -36.04
C GLU A 233 -15.10 17.78 -36.92
N THR A 234 -15.96 16.83 -36.57
CA THR A 234 -16.36 15.80 -37.56
C THR A 234 -17.45 16.36 -38.46
N PRO A 235 -17.18 16.61 -39.74
CA PRO A 235 -18.20 17.05 -40.66
C PRO A 235 -19.20 15.92 -40.95
N ALA A 236 -20.44 16.33 -41.17
CA ALA A 236 -21.59 15.53 -41.59
C ALA A 236 -21.37 14.83 -42.95
#